data_0bd0e31a9cdc1e7baa096016927cd4a8
#
_entry.id   0bd0e31a9cdc1e7baa096016927cd4a8
#
_cell.length_a   1.000
_cell.length_b   1.000
_cell.length_c   1.000
_cell.angle_alpha   90.00
_cell.angle_beta   90.00
_cell.angle_gamma   90.00
#
_symmetry.space_group_name_H-M   'P 1'
#
loop_
_entity.id
_entity.type
_entity.pdbx_description
1 polymer ?
#
loop_
_entity_poly.entity_id
_entity_poly.type
_entity_poly.pdbx_seq_one_letter_code
_entity_poly.pdbx_strand_id
1 'polypeptide(L)'
;MNKFKNKFLYLIQVLQFSINYLTNKNFNEKKLLGSVVDNEINVFDVGSNLGSYIKFVSNQNKDKIINFYSFEPNKNLIVDQKKIKLSTLHKLNINNVGVSNENTVKPFFKRNVSSQSSFLEESQSKALNNLEETLLVETVRIDDFCLENDIDYIDILKIDTEGLELEVLTSALNMIKNKKIGIIKIEIFDKMNSIFNLLINNGYKLVGITNTTYIENKLFVFDAYFQCK
;
A
#
# COMPACT_ATOMS: atom_id res chain seq x y z
N MET A 1 5.15 33.68 3.42
CA MET A 1 4.46 32.99 4.53
C MET A 1 4.38 31.48 4.36
N ASN A 2 4.23 30.93 3.13
CA ASN A 2 4.13 29.48 2.89
C ASN A 2 5.41 28.66 3.14
N LYS A 3 6.61 29.18 2.83
CA LYS A 3 7.88 28.44 3.00
C LYS A 3 8.22 28.12 4.48
N PHE A 4 7.91 29.03 5.39
CA PHE A 4 8.13 28.83 6.83
C PHE A 4 7.16 27.80 7.43
N LYS A 5 5.91 27.85 6.99
CA LYS A 5 4.87 26.89 7.45
C LYS A 5 5.20 25.46 7.02
N ASN A 6 5.68 25.29 5.78
CA ASN A 6 6.09 23.98 5.25
C ASN A 6 7.35 23.44 5.95
N LYS A 7 8.32 24.31 6.29
CA LYS A 7 9.53 23.90 7.01
C LYS A 7 9.24 23.50 8.46
N PHE A 8 8.30 24.19 9.10
CA PHE A 8 7.85 23.87 10.46
C PHE A 8 7.05 22.57 10.51
N LEU A 9 6.16 22.36 9.54
CA LEU A 9 5.40 21.10 9.39
C LEU A 9 6.34 19.92 9.15
N TYR A 10 7.33 20.10 8.28
CA TYR A 10 8.39 19.11 8.03
C TYR A 10 9.16 18.74 9.30
N LEU A 11 9.53 19.74 10.12
CA LEU A 11 10.26 19.50 11.38
C LEU A 11 9.40 18.71 12.38
N ILE A 12 8.10 19.02 12.47
CA ILE A 12 7.14 18.26 13.30
C ILE A 12 7.02 16.81 12.80
N GLN A 13 6.97 16.62 11.50
CA GLN A 13 6.87 15.27 10.91
C GLN A 13 8.13 14.46 11.15
N VAL A 14 9.32 15.05 10.98
CA VAL A 14 10.60 14.40 11.28
C VAL A 14 10.73 14.09 12.78
N LEU A 15 10.29 15.00 13.65
CA LEU A 15 10.27 14.76 15.09
C LEU A 15 9.26 13.66 15.46
N GLN A 16 8.08 13.66 14.86
CA GLN A 16 7.06 12.64 15.08
C GLN A 16 7.50 11.28 14.55
N PHE A 17 8.16 11.25 13.40
CA PHE A 17 8.84 10.08 12.85
C PHE A 17 9.91 9.56 13.81
N SER A 18 10.81 10.45 14.29
CA SER A 18 11.89 10.07 15.21
C SER A 18 11.35 9.58 16.56
N ILE A 19 10.33 10.22 17.11
CA ILE A 19 9.66 9.80 18.35
C ILE A 19 8.98 8.45 18.15
N ASN A 20 8.21 8.26 17.07
CA ASN A 20 7.56 6.99 16.77
C ASN A 20 8.57 5.88 16.50
N TYR A 21 9.68 6.15 15.81
CA TYR A 21 10.75 5.18 15.61
C TYR A 21 11.40 4.76 16.94
N LEU A 22 11.67 5.74 17.82
CA LEU A 22 12.26 5.48 19.14
C LEU A 22 11.29 4.78 20.11
N THR A 23 10.00 5.07 20.01
CA THR A 23 8.96 4.48 20.86
C THR A 23 8.42 3.16 20.32
N ASN A 24 8.56 2.89 19.01
CA ASN A 24 8.01 1.71 18.33
C ASN A 24 8.97 0.52 18.19
N LYS A 25 10.03 0.44 19.04
CA LYS A 25 10.82 -0.81 19.14
C LYS A 25 9.95 -2.07 19.35
N ASN A 26 8.69 -1.90 19.74
CA ASN A 26 7.70 -2.95 20.01
C ASN A 26 6.49 -2.90 19.06
N PHE A 27 6.56 -2.18 17.91
CA PHE A 27 5.46 -2.22 16.95
C PHE A 27 5.27 -3.64 16.44
N ASN A 28 4.05 -4.12 16.49
CA ASN A 28 3.70 -5.47 16.06
C ASN A 28 2.52 -5.38 15.08
N GLU A 29 2.82 -5.59 13.79
CA GLU A 29 1.82 -5.61 12.73
C GLU A 29 0.69 -6.61 13.02
N LYS A 30 1.01 -7.80 13.53
CA LYS A 30 0.00 -8.81 13.89
C LYS A 30 -0.99 -8.29 14.92
N LYS A 31 -0.50 -7.53 15.92
CA LYS A 31 -1.34 -6.91 16.93
C LYS A 31 -2.22 -5.82 16.34
N LEU A 32 -1.68 -5.02 15.42
CA LEU A 32 -2.44 -3.99 14.72
C LEU A 32 -3.55 -4.63 13.86
N LEU A 33 -3.23 -5.65 13.07
CA LEU A 33 -4.21 -6.36 12.25
C LEU A 33 -5.28 -7.06 13.11
N GLY A 34 -4.88 -7.61 14.25
CA GLY A 34 -5.80 -8.21 15.22
C GLY A 34 -6.71 -7.20 15.94
N SER A 35 -6.40 -5.89 15.88
CA SER A 35 -7.24 -4.84 16.46
C SER A 35 -8.43 -4.44 15.57
N VAL A 36 -8.50 -4.94 14.33
CA VAL A 36 -9.70 -4.82 13.48
C VAL A 36 -10.80 -5.64 14.15
N VAL A 37 -11.85 -4.96 14.58
CA VAL A 37 -12.89 -5.57 15.46
C VAL A 37 -13.97 -6.29 14.65
N ASP A 38 -14.18 -5.87 13.40
CA ASP A 38 -15.26 -6.38 12.56
C ASP A 38 -15.07 -7.88 12.24
N ASN A 39 -16.17 -8.60 12.19
CA ASN A 39 -16.17 -10.01 11.84
C ASN A 39 -15.99 -10.26 10.34
N GLU A 40 -16.35 -9.29 9.52
CA GLU A 40 -16.16 -9.28 8.08
C GLU A 40 -15.32 -8.07 7.71
N ILE A 41 -14.18 -8.30 7.06
CA ILE A 41 -13.18 -7.28 6.75
C ILE A 41 -12.79 -7.30 5.29
N ASN A 42 -12.58 -6.11 4.71
CA ASN A 42 -12.12 -5.91 3.35
C ASN A 42 -10.63 -5.54 3.36
N VAL A 43 -9.81 -6.35 2.72
CA VAL A 43 -8.36 -6.16 2.61
C VAL A 43 -7.99 -5.92 1.16
N PHE A 44 -7.45 -4.75 0.88
CA PHE A 44 -6.92 -4.37 -0.43
C PHE A 44 -5.39 -4.54 -0.43
N ASP A 45 -4.86 -5.34 -1.35
CA ASP A 45 -3.43 -5.56 -1.56
C ASP A 45 -3.05 -5.01 -2.95
N VAL A 46 -2.56 -3.77 -2.98
CA VAL A 46 -2.13 -3.08 -4.18
C VAL A 46 -0.65 -3.32 -4.42
N GLY A 47 -0.31 -3.86 -5.60
CA GLY A 47 1.00 -4.44 -5.88
C GLY A 47 1.16 -5.77 -5.14
N SER A 48 0.19 -6.66 -5.33
CA SER A 48 0.10 -7.89 -4.54
C SER A 48 1.15 -8.95 -4.91
N ASN A 49 1.79 -8.82 -6.06
CA ASN A 49 2.84 -9.72 -6.53
C ASN A 49 2.41 -11.20 -6.40
N LEU A 50 3.13 -12.03 -5.67
CA LEU A 50 2.80 -13.45 -5.40
C LEU A 50 1.74 -13.66 -4.30
N GLY A 51 1.11 -12.58 -3.81
CA GLY A 51 0.10 -12.64 -2.74
C GLY A 51 0.67 -12.99 -1.37
N SER A 52 1.91 -12.63 -1.10
CA SER A 52 2.56 -12.93 0.19
C SER A 52 1.87 -12.22 1.35
N TYR A 53 1.41 -10.99 1.15
CA TYR A 53 0.67 -10.24 2.17
C TYR A 53 -0.71 -10.84 2.43
N ILE A 54 -1.41 -11.27 1.38
CA ILE A 54 -2.70 -11.99 1.49
C ILE A 54 -2.54 -13.23 2.36
N LYS A 55 -1.51 -14.07 2.10
CA LYS A 55 -1.22 -15.26 2.90
C LYS A 55 -0.91 -14.89 4.35
N PHE A 56 -0.14 -13.83 4.56
CA PHE A 56 0.20 -13.36 5.91
C PHE A 56 -1.04 -12.95 6.69
N VAL A 57 -1.89 -12.08 6.14
CA VAL A 57 -3.13 -11.62 6.81
C VAL A 57 -4.09 -12.78 7.05
N SER A 58 -4.28 -13.66 6.06
CA SER A 58 -5.11 -14.84 6.16
C SER A 58 -4.68 -15.77 7.33
N ASN A 59 -3.40 -16.00 7.47
CA ASN A 59 -2.87 -16.87 8.53
C ASN A 59 -3.02 -16.29 9.94
N GLN A 60 -3.12 -14.96 10.07
CA GLN A 60 -3.30 -14.27 11.35
C GLN A 60 -4.77 -14.17 11.79
N ASN A 61 -5.73 -14.34 10.86
CA ASN A 61 -7.15 -14.05 11.10
C ASN A 61 -8.04 -15.18 10.55
N LYS A 62 -7.74 -16.42 10.89
CA LYS A 62 -8.42 -17.62 10.36
C LYS A 62 -9.88 -17.75 10.78
N ASP A 63 -10.28 -17.08 11.84
CA ASP A 63 -11.60 -17.06 12.46
C ASP A 63 -12.50 -15.92 11.93
N LYS A 64 -11.96 -15.00 11.13
CA LYS A 64 -12.71 -13.88 10.54
C LYS A 64 -13.14 -14.19 9.11
N ILE A 65 -14.20 -13.54 8.66
CA ILE A 65 -14.58 -13.50 7.24
C ILE A 65 -13.73 -12.42 6.58
N ILE A 66 -12.95 -12.77 5.55
CA ILE A 66 -12.08 -11.80 4.87
C ILE A 66 -12.34 -11.81 3.37
N ASN A 67 -12.66 -10.65 2.82
CA ASN A 67 -12.68 -10.37 1.40
C ASN A 67 -11.35 -9.74 1.01
N PHE A 68 -10.48 -10.49 0.37
CA PHE A 68 -9.26 -9.96 -0.23
C PHE A 68 -9.52 -9.44 -1.63
N TYR A 69 -9.02 -8.25 -1.92
CA TYR A 69 -8.98 -7.64 -3.25
C TYR A 69 -7.51 -7.44 -3.61
N SER A 70 -7.03 -8.30 -4.50
CA SER A 70 -5.67 -8.26 -5.02
C SER A 70 -5.64 -7.45 -6.31
N PHE A 71 -4.70 -6.50 -6.41
CA PHE A 71 -4.45 -5.73 -7.63
C PHE A 71 -3.01 -5.99 -8.10
N GLU A 72 -2.90 -6.65 -9.25
CA GLU A 72 -1.60 -7.06 -9.81
C GLU A 72 -1.62 -6.94 -11.35
N PRO A 73 -0.84 -6.00 -11.93
CA PRO A 73 -0.80 -5.80 -13.37
C PRO A 73 -0.14 -6.96 -14.12
N ASN A 74 0.80 -7.68 -13.52
CA ASN A 74 1.50 -8.78 -14.17
C ASN A 74 0.66 -10.06 -14.18
N LYS A 75 0.04 -10.37 -15.33
CA LYS A 75 -0.82 -11.56 -15.50
C LYS A 75 -0.13 -12.90 -15.18
N ASN A 76 1.20 -12.96 -15.27
CA ASN A 76 1.93 -14.20 -14.96
C ASN A 76 1.85 -14.52 -13.46
N LEU A 77 1.86 -13.49 -12.59
CA LEU A 77 1.76 -13.64 -11.13
C LEU A 77 0.33 -14.00 -10.69
N ILE A 78 -0.68 -13.64 -11.48
CA ILE A 78 -2.08 -14.02 -11.24
C ILE A 78 -2.25 -15.55 -11.23
N VAL A 79 -1.51 -16.27 -12.09
CA VAL A 79 -1.55 -17.74 -12.12
C VAL A 79 -1.10 -18.34 -10.79
N ASP A 80 -0.12 -17.74 -10.14
CA ASP A 80 0.37 -18.20 -8.84
C ASP A 80 -0.54 -17.77 -7.70
N GLN A 81 -1.14 -16.59 -7.78
CA GLN A 81 -2.15 -16.15 -6.81
C GLN A 81 -3.38 -17.07 -6.78
N LYS A 82 -3.85 -17.57 -7.94
CA LYS A 82 -4.96 -18.53 -8.01
C LYS A 82 -4.69 -19.84 -7.29
N LYS A 83 -3.43 -20.17 -7.01
CA LYS A 83 -3.02 -21.37 -6.26
C LYS A 83 -2.96 -21.15 -4.75
N ILE A 84 -3.18 -19.91 -4.27
CA ILE A 84 -3.13 -19.59 -2.85
C ILE A 84 -4.23 -20.33 -2.11
N LYS A 85 -3.85 -21.11 -1.12
CA LYS A 85 -4.79 -21.76 -0.22
C LYS A 85 -5.08 -20.85 0.96
N LEU A 86 -6.33 -20.45 1.10
CA LEU A 86 -6.82 -19.59 2.17
C LEU A 86 -7.74 -20.40 3.11
N SER A 87 -8.10 -19.81 4.26
CA SER A 87 -9.18 -20.30 5.11
C SER A 87 -10.50 -20.35 4.33
N THR A 88 -11.39 -21.25 4.70
CA THR A 88 -12.73 -21.38 4.10
C THR A 88 -13.61 -20.14 4.31
N LEU A 89 -13.27 -19.31 5.28
CA LEU A 89 -13.95 -18.04 5.57
C LEU A 89 -13.41 -16.86 4.71
N HIS A 90 -12.39 -17.11 3.88
CA HIS A 90 -11.73 -16.06 3.12
C HIS A 90 -12.06 -16.19 1.63
N LYS A 91 -12.37 -15.03 1.01
CA LYS A 91 -12.57 -14.90 -0.43
C LYS A 91 -11.43 -14.11 -1.04
N LEU A 92 -10.89 -14.55 -2.17
CA LEU A 92 -9.85 -13.86 -2.92
C LEU A 92 -10.42 -13.38 -4.26
N ASN A 93 -10.56 -12.08 -4.41
CA ASN A 93 -10.92 -11.40 -5.64
C ASN A 93 -9.62 -10.91 -6.30
N ILE A 94 -9.23 -11.51 -7.42
CA ILE A 94 -8.00 -11.20 -8.14
C ILE A 94 -8.32 -10.27 -9.30
N ASN A 95 -7.73 -9.07 -9.30
CA ASN A 95 -7.89 -8.04 -10.31
C ASN A 95 -6.57 -7.89 -11.08
N ASN A 96 -6.57 -8.27 -12.36
CA ASN A 96 -5.40 -8.11 -13.23
C ASN A 96 -5.35 -6.70 -13.82
N VAL A 97 -5.22 -5.72 -12.95
CA VAL A 97 -5.14 -4.30 -13.25
C VAL A 97 -4.13 -3.62 -12.36
N GLY A 98 -3.60 -2.49 -12.80
CA GLY A 98 -2.86 -1.59 -11.91
C GLY A 98 -3.79 -0.66 -11.15
N VAL A 99 -3.30 -0.03 -10.10
CA VAL A 99 -3.99 1.06 -9.42
C VAL A 99 -3.26 2.38 -9.69
N SER A 100 -4.00 3.39 -10.12
CA SER A 100 -3.47 4.70 -10.47
C SER A 100 -4.52 5.77 -10.18
N ASN A 101 -4.14 7.05 -10.31
CA ASN A 101 -5.06 8.19 -10.18
C ASN A 101 -6.04 8.37 -11.36
N GLU A 102 -5.98 7.50 -12.38
CA GLU A 102 -6.82 7.53 -13.57
C GLU A 102 -7.23 6.12 -13.99
N ASN A 103 -8.47 5.99 -14.48
CA ASN A 103 -8.96 4.77 -15.15
C ASN A 103 -8.53 4.84 -16.62
N THR A 104 -7.46 4.17 -16.97
CA THR A 104 -6.88 4.25 -18.32
C THR A 104 -6.00 3.03 -18.62
N VAL A 105 -5.35 3.02 -19.77
CA VAL A 105 -4.33 2.03 -20.11
C VAL A 105 -2.95 2.70 -20.03
N LYS A 106 -2.05 2.13 -19.25
CA LYS A 106 -0.68 2.65 -19.05
C LYS A 106 0.37 1.59 -19.39
N PRO A 107 1.58 2.00 -19.83
CA PRO A 107 2.70 1.09 -19.95
C PRO A 107 3.14 0.62 -18.55
N PHE A 108 3.32 -0.68 -18.39
CA PHE A 108 3.86 -1.32 -17.20
C PHE A 108 5.18 -1.99 -17.57
N PHE A 109 6.24 -1.64 -16.87
CA PHE A 109 7.60 -2.10 -17.12
C PHE A 109 7.89 -3.32 -16.25
N LYS A 110 7.72 -4.49 -16.84
CA LYS A 110 8.03 -5.78 -16.22
C LYS A 110 9.53 -5.97 -16.17
N ARG A 111 10.05 -6.39 -15.02
CA ARG A 111 11.47 -6.67 -14.78
C ARG A 111 11.68 -8.11 -14.34
N ASN A 112 12.92 -8.61 -14.54
CA ASN A 112 13.30 -9.99 -14.17
C ASN A 112 13.03 -10.30 -12.68
N VAL A 113 13.18 -9.31 -11.81
CA VAL A 113 12.74 -9.39 -10.41
C VAL A 113 11.35 -8.79 -10.34
N SER A 114 10.34 -9.62 -10.11
CA SER A 114 8.93 -9.20 -10.17
C SER A 114 8.59 -8.08 -9.18
N SER A 115 9.22 -8.06 -8.01
CA SER A 115 9.06 -7.01 -7.00
C SER A 115 9.60 -5.64 -7.41
N GLN A 116 10.31 -5.55 -8.55
CA GLN A 116 10.84 -4.29 -9.10
C GLN A 116 10.07 -3.82 -10.34
N SER A 117 9.03 -4.54 -10.72
CA SER A 117 8.18 -4.17 -11.85
C SER A 117 7.24 -3.03 -11.45
N SER A 118 7.12 -2.01 -12.31
CA SER A 118 6.46 -0.74 -11.98
C SER A 118 5.92 -0.07 -13.23
N PHE A 119 5.07 0.95 -13.06
CA PHE A 119 4.68 1.88 -14.13
C PHE A 119 5.73 2.96 -14.40
N LEU A 120 6.82 3.01 -13.63
CA LEU A 120 7.93 3.91 -13.87
C LEU A 120 8.95 3.24 -14.79
N GLU A 121 9.34 3.94 -15.86
CA GLU A 121 10.32 3.46 -16.83
C GLU A 121 11.69 3.24 -16.17
N GLU A 122 12.11 4.18 -15.32
CA GLU A 122 13.32 4.03 -14.50
C GLU A 122 13.01 3.27 -13.22
N SER A 123 13.71 2.15 -12.99
CA SER A 123 13.66 1.46 -11.70
C SER A 123 14.23 2.37 -10.61
N GLN A 124 13.58 2.42 -9.46
CA GLN A 124 14.09 3.13 -8.29
C GLN A 124 15.44 2.56 -7.81
N SER A 125 15.69 1.29 -8.10
CA SER A 125 16.98 0.64 -7.91
C SER A 125 17.80 0.69 -9.20
N LYS A 126 18.61 1.73 -9.38
CA LYS A 126 19.48 1.93 -10.56
C LYS A 126 20.43 0.77 -10.87
N ALA A 127 20.68 -0.13 -9.91
CA ALA A 127 21.62 -1.23 -10.05
C ALA A 127 21.07 -2.45 -10.80
N LEU A 128 19.74 -2.53 -11.06
CA LEU A 128 19.08 -3.73 -11.56
C LEU A 128 18.12 -3.45 -12.73
N ASN A 129 18.52 -2.61 -13.65
CA ASN A 129 17.72 -2.15 -14.80
C ASN A 129 17.52 -3.25 -15.87
N ASN A 130 17.13 -4.45 -15.47
CA ASN A 130 16.83 -5.54 -16.40
C ASN A 130 15.33 -5.51 -16.77
N LEU A 131 14.97 -4.56 -17.64
CA LEU A 131 13.65 -4.55 -18.28
C LEU A 131 13.51 -5.84 -19.11
N GLU A 132 12.46 -6.61 -18.81
CA GLU A 132 12.13 -7.83 -19.53
C GLU A 132 11.12 -7.54 -20.65
N GLU A 133 10.07 -6.80 -20.32
CA GLU A 133 8.96 -6.53 -21.22
C GLU A 133 8.21 -5.28 -20.80
N THR A 134 7.66 -4.56 -21.76
CA THR A 134 6.68 -3.48 -21.51
C THR A 134 5.29 -3.97 -21.89
N LEU A 135 4.37 -3.97 -20.93
CA LEU A 135 2.98 -4.39 -21.08
C LEU A 135 2.07 -3.16 -21.10
N LEU A 136 1.00 -3.22 -21.87
CA LEU A 136 -0.11 -2.27 -21.72
C LEU A 136 -1.11 -2.85 -20.73
N VAL A 137 -1.35 -2.12 -19.64
CA VAL A 137 -2.18 -2.59 -18.52
C VAL A 137 -3.25 -1.57 -18.20
N GLU A 138 -4.46 -2.04 -18.00
CA GLU A 138 -5.56 -1.24 -17.48
C GLU A 138 -5.25 -0.79 -16.05
N THR A 139 -5.62 0.45 -15.73
CA THR A 139 -5.53 0.97 -14.38
C THR A 139 -6.90 1.41 -13.89
N VAL A 140 -7.12 1.25 -12.59
CA VAL A 140 -8.35 1.66 -11.90
C VAL A 140 -8.03 2.59 -10.74
N ARG A 141 -8.98 3.46 -10.42
CA ARG A 141 -8.95 4.25 -9.18
C ARG A 141 -9.62 3.46 -8.06
N ILE A 142 -9.08 3.50 -6.86
CA ILE A 142 -9.68 2.83 -5.69
C ILE A 142 -11.09 3.37 -5.41
N ASP A 143 -11.28 4.69 -5.46
CA ASP A 143 -12.60 5.30 -5.23
C ASP A 143 -13.66 4.75 -6.17
N ASP A 144 -13.33 4.63 -7.47
CA ASP A 144 -14.25 4.15 -8.50
C ASP A 144 -14.49 2.64 -8.38
N PHE A 145 -13.42 1.87 -8.11
CA PHE A 145 -13.53 0.43 -7.86
C PHE A 145 -14.43 0.13 -6.65
N CYS A 146 -14.31 0.89 -5.57
CA CYS A 146 -15.17 0.73 -4.40
C CYS A 146 -16.64 1.03 -4.74
N LEU A 147 -16.90 2.10 -5.50
CA LEU A 147 -18.24 2.46 -5.94
C LEU A 147 -18.88 1.37 -6.83
N GLU A 148 -18.13 0.84 -7.80
CA GLU A 148 -18.60 -0.18 -8.74
C GLU A 148 -18.85 -1.55 -8.09
N ASN A 149 -18.22 -1.82 -6.96
CA ASN A 149 -18.33 -3.11 -6.24
C ASN A 149 -19.06 -3.01 -4.90
N ASP A 150 -19.79 -1.90 -4.64
CA ASP A 150 -20.56 -1.65 -3.41
C ASP A 150 -19.70 -1.82 -2.13
N ILE A 151 -18.44 -1.33 -2.16
CA ILE A 151 -17.51 -1.41 -1.01
C ILE A 151 -17.51 -0.07 -0.29
N ASP A 152 -18.16 -0.02 0.86
CA ASP A 152 -18.29 1.19 1.67
C ASP A 152 -17.09 1.46 2.60
N TYR A 153 -16.29 0.44 2.89
CA TYR A 153 -15.20 0.53 3.84
C TYR A 153 -14.07 -0.44 3.49
N ILE A 154 -12.83 0.02 3.63
CA ILE A 154 -11.61 -0.78 3.51
C ILE A 154 -10.97 -0.88 4.89
N ASP A 155 -10.91 -2.06 5.47
CA ASP A 155 -10.29 -2.25 6.79
C ASP A 155 -8.78 -2.12 6.73
N ILE A 156 -8.19 -2.68 5.68
CA ILE A 156 -6.74 -2.67 5.46
C ILE A 156 -6.46 -2.37 3.99
N LEU A 157 -5.73 -1.28 3.74
CA LEU A 157 -5.16 -0.94 2.44
C LEU A 157 -3.65 -1.09 2.51
N LYS A 158 -3.08 -2.12 1.87
CA LYS A 158 -1.64 -2.25 1.65
C LYS A 158 -1.29 -1.65 0.28
N ILE A 159 -0.25 -0.83 0.24
CA ILE A 159 0.29 -0.19 -0.96
C ILE A 159 1.79 -0.47 -1.03
N ASP A 160 2.19 -1.11 -2.14
CA ASP A 160 3.57 -1.46 -2.43
C ASP A 160 3.70 -1.58 -3.96
N THR A 161 3.97 -0.45 -4.61
CA THR A 161 3.81 -0.28 -6.05
C THR A 161 5.08 0.21 -6.75
N GLU A 162 6.19 0.19 -5.99
CA GLU A 162 7.50 0.54 -6.53
C GLU A 162 7.53 1.95 -7.17
N GLY A 163 6.98 2.95 -6.43
CA GLY A 163 7.08 4.36 -6.75
C GLY A 163 5.78 5.07 -7.11
N LEU A 164 4.63 4.39 -7.14
CA LEU A 164 3.31 4.99 -7.40
C LEU A 164 2.46 5.18 -6.13
N GLU A 165 3.03 5.07 -4.96
CA GLU A 165 2.32 5.07 -3.68
C GLU A 165 1.44 6.32 -3.50
N LEU A 166 1.96 7.49 -3.89
CA LEU A 166 1.19 8.74 -3.83
C LEU A 166 0.03 8.77 -4.84
N GLU A 167 0.21 8.18 -6.02
CA GLU A 167 -0.86 8.08 -7.02
C GLU A 167 -1.97 7.14 -6.55
N VAL A 168 -1.59 6.00 -5.94
CA VAL A 168 -2.54 5.07 -5.33
C VAL A 168 -3.33 5.75 -4.22
N LEU A 169 -2.68 6.48 -3.30
CA LEU A 169 -3.38 7.27 -2.27
C LEU A 169 -4.30 8.33 -2.87
N THR A 170 -3.88 8.98 -3.96
CA THR A 170 -4.71 9.97 -4.65
C THR A 170 -5.93 9.32 -5.30
N SER A 171 -5.82 8.09 -5.78
CA SER A 171 -6.94 7.32 -6.32
C SER A 171 -8.00 6.96 -5.27
N ALA A 172 -7.61 6.92 -3.99
CA ALA A 172 -8.45 6.62 -2.84
C ALA A 172 -8.87 7.87 -2.04
N LEU A 173 -8.75 9.07 -2.63
CA LEU A 173 -8.84 10.32 -1.89
C LEU A 173 -10.21 10.54 -1.24
N ASN A 174 -11.31 10.11 -1.87
CA ASN A 174 -12.65 10.20 -1.30
C ASN A 174 -12.81 9.25 -0.10
N MET A 175 -12.35 8.00 -0.23
CA MET A 175 -12.33 7.04 0.87
C MET A 175 -11.51 7.56 2.05
N ILE A 176 -10.34 8.16 1.80
CA ILE A 176 -9.46 8.76 2.81
C ILE A 176 -10.14 9.94 3.50
N LYS A 177 -10.69 10.89 2.75
CA LYS A 177 -11.36 12.10 3.31
C LYS A 177 -12.57 11.73 4.15
N ASN A 178 -13.32 10.71 3.75
CA ASN A 178 -14.52 10.25 4.45
C ASN A 178 -14.22 9.23 5.56
N LYS A 179 -12.95 8.99 5.91
CA LYS A 179 -12.54 8.03 6.94
C LYS A 179 -13.01 6.60 6.68
N LYS A 180 -13.07 6.22 5.43
CA LYS A 180 -13.53 4.91 4.97
C LYS A 180 -12.39 3.89 4.79
N ILE A 181 -11.18 4.20 5.29
CA ILE A 181 -10.05 3.28 5.33
C ILE A 181 -9.54 3.20 6.77
N GLY A 182 -9.53 2.03 7.36
CA GLY A 182 -9.13 1.82 8.75
C GLY A 182 -7.62 1.89 8.95
N ILE A 183 -6.90 1.02 8.28
CA ILE A 183 -5.43 0.91 8.34
C ILE A 183 -4.85 1.06 6.94
N ILE A 184 -3.82 1.87 6.79
CA ILE A 184 -3.02 1.99 5.57
C ILE A 184 -1.61 1.52 5.90
N LYS A 185 -1.19 0.41 5.28
CA LYS A 185 0.20 -0.03 5.21
C LYS A 185 0.77 0.44 3.87
N ILE A 186 1.87 1.16 3.88
CA ILE A 186 2.47 1.72 2.67
C ILE A 186 3.98 1.59 2.72
N GLU A 187 4.58 1.02 1.68
CA GLU A 187 6.01 1.09 1.45
C GLU A 187 6.37 2.50 0.97
N ILE A 188 7.35 3.12 1.60
CA ILE A 188 7.75 4.50 1.28
C ILE A 188 9.19 4.50 0.80
N PHE A 189 9.36 4.83 -0.45
CA PHE A 189 10.62 4.98 -1.14
C PHE A 189 10.93 6.46 -1.40
N ASP A 190 9.96 7.15 -1.98
CA ASP A 190 10.03 8.54 -2.39
C ASP A 190 8.77 9.28 -1.95
N LYS A 191 8.71 10.57 -2.20
CA LYS A 191 7.54 11.43 -1.92
C LYS A 191 7.02 11.35 -0.47
N MET A 192 7.85 10.91 0.49
CA MET A 192 7.50 10.75 1.90
C MET A 192 6.72 11.95 2.44
N ASN A 193 7.19 13.18 2.18
CA ASN A 193 6.53 14.39 2.66
C ASN A 193 5.11 14.55 2.11
N SER A 194 4.90 14.23 0.84
CA SER A 194 3.59 14.32 0.19
C SER A 194 2.62 13.28 0.74
N ILE A 195 3.09 12.06 0.94
CA ILE A 195 2.33 10.94 1.51
C ILE A 195 1.92 11.28 2.95
N PHE A 196 2.87 11.70 3.80
CA PHE A 196 2.60 12.07 5.19
C PHE A 196 1.63 13.25 5.28
N ASN A 197 1.83 14.32 4.47
CA ASN A 197 0.94 15.47 4.43
C ASN A 197 -0.48 15.06 4.03
N LEU A 198 -0.62 14.21 2.99
CA LEU A 198 -1.93 13.74 2.55
C LEU A 198 -2.64 13.00 3.70
N LEU A 199 -1.99 12.05 4.33
CA LEU A 199 -2.62 11.21 5.34
C LEU A 199 -2.87 11.96 6.65
N ILE A 200 -1.89 12.72 7.16
CA ILE A 200 -2.02 13.46 8.43
C ILE A 200 -3.08 14.57 8.32
N ASN A 201 -3.11 15.33 7.20
CA ASN A 201 -4.11 16.37 7.00
C ASN A 201 -5.53 15.80 6.86
N ASN A 202 -5.66 14.53 6.50
CA ASN A 202 -6.93 13.82 6.50
C ASN A 202 -7.18 13.01 7.78
N GLY A 203 -6.40 13.24 8.86
CA GLY A 203 -6.65 12.75 10.23
C GLY A 203 -6.15 11.34 10.50
N TYR A 204 -5.30 10.79 9.64
CA TYR A 204 -4.60 9.55 9.92
C TYR A 204 -3.40 9.79 10.83
N LYS A 205 -3.11 8.85 11.73
CA LYS A 205 -1.93 8.87 12.60
C LYS A 205 -0.95 7.79 12.15
N LEU A 206 0.32 8.13 12.08
CA LEU A 206 1.39 7.15 11.98
C LEU A 206 1.45 6.34 13.29
N VAL A 207 1.24 5.02 13.19
CA VAL A 207 1.20 4.11 14.34
C VAL A 207 2.37 3.12 14.36
N GLY A 208 3.06 2.94 13.25
CA GLY A 208 4.21 2.04 13.18
C GLY A 208 5.08 2.22 11.96
N ILE A 209 6.29 1.70 12.05
CA ILE A 209 7.27 1.62 10.96
C ILE A 209 7.99 0.29 11.08
N THR A 210 8.15 -0.40 9.93
CA THR A 210 8.92 -1.65 9.84
C THR A 210 9.79 -1.68 8.59
N ASN A 211 10.56 -2.74 8.42
CA ASN A 211 11.35 -3.04 7.21
C ASN A 211 12.24 -1.87 6.76
N THR A 212 12.87 -1.18 7.73
CA THR A 212 13.73 -0.04 7.42
C THR A 212 15.03 -0.47 6.76
N THR A 213 15.31 0.07 5.59
CA THR A 213 16.56 -0.11 4.87
C THR A 213 17.32 1.21 4.81
N TYR A 214 18.62 1.18 5.11
CA TYR A 214 19.50 2.33 5.08
C TYR A 214 20.57 2.16 4.01
N ILE A 215 20.82 3.23 3.25
CA ILE A 215 21.95 3.35 2.33
C ILE A 215 22.75 4.58 2.75
N GLU A 216 24.08 4.44 2.94
CA GLU A 216 24.97 5.52 3.38
C GLU A 216 24.45 6.26 4.63
N ASN A 217 23.91 5.54 5.61
CA ASN A 217 23.27 6.09 6.82
C ASN A 217 22.04 6.99 6.58
N LYS A 218 21.48 6.99 5.37
CA LYS A 218 20.20 7.62 5.07
C LYS A 218 19.12 6.56 4.97
N LEU A 219 17.95 6.86 5.52
CA LEU A 219 16.76 6.01 5.37
C LEU A 219 16.36 5.98 3.90
N PHE A 220 16.32 4.78 3.33
CA PHE A 220 16.09 4.57 1.91
C PHE A 220 14.66 4.08 1.63
N VAL A 221 14.24 3.02 2.33
CA VAL A 221 12.90 2.46 2.18
C VAL A 221 12.40 1.93 3.53
N PHE A 222 11.09 2.00 3.75
CA PHE A 222 10.45 1.48 4.94
C PHE A 222 8.95 1.30 4.74
N ASP A 223 8.36 0.38 5.50
CA ASP A 223 6.91 0.27 5.63
C ASP A 223 6.40 1.22 6.72
N ALA A 224 5.44 2.07 6.39
CA ALA A 224 4.72 2.92 7.33
C ALA A 224 3.28 2.45 7.51
N TYR A 225 2.79 2.51 8.74
CA TYR A 225 1.43 2.13 9.10
C TYR A 225 0.69 3.34 9.63
N PHE A 226 -0.40 3.67 8.97
CA PHE A 226 -1.29 4.75 9.38
C PHE A 226 -2.64 4.19 9.77
N GLN A 227 -3.25 4.76 10.81
CA GLN A 227 -4.56 4.38 11.28
C GLN A 227 -5.47 5.59 11.35
N CYS A 228 -6.72 5.43 10.92
CA CYS A 228 -7.76 6.42 11.08
C CYS A 228 -8.10 6.60 12.58
N LYS A 229 -8.34 7.83 12.99
CA LYS A 229 -8.80 8.16 14.35
C LYS A 229 -10.30 8.00 14.45
#